data_0bda2f8df587a5b904bbd7ab6d7bddd3
#
_entry.id   0bda2f8df587a5b904bbd7ab6d7bddd3
#
_cell.length_a   1.000
_cell.length_b   1.000
_cell.length_c   1.000
_cell.angle_alpha   90.00
_cell.angle_beta   90.00
_cell.angle_gamma   90.00
#
_symmetry.space_group_name_H-M   'P 1'
#
loop_
_entity.id
_entity.type
_entity.pdbx_description
1 polymer ?
#
loop_
_entity_poly.entity_id
_entity_poly.type
_entity_poly.pdbx_seq_one_letter_code
_entity_poly.pdbx_strand_id
1 'polypeptide(L)'
;MHLSSSNITIVVPRRGINDEGLGKKHALLRLISAATTDYVWLQDDDILPPPAAFTENSATSVRRSGGNTISNVENKINLDFLPEGHRSSSPDLLILPLRMQSEHAHPSLLERLQIAEYAAIQQLTIQSAQKGKAVLCSGASLIVRRSRWLESYPDLHPEIPSGDDMFLLESFKRRGLKITVLDSPEFTAVVRPLTSWSAFIKQRMRWAGKAPKYTDPDILRCGAMVLLLNLLQIICPLVLLVKFPLEFRLICQRDASVAFSTALLLELLYPFYMLLSLLGGLFRIRRW
;
A
#
# COMPACT_ATOMS: atom_id res chain seq x y z
N MET A 1 -1.92 5.63 -32.69
CA MET A 1 -2.63 6.59 -31.83
C MET A 1 -1.68 6.94 -30.69
N HIS A 2 -0.96 8.06 -30.80
CA HIS A 2 -0.06 8.52 -29.74
C HIS A 2 -0.90 8.81 -28.50
N LEU A 3 -0.64 8.11 -27.39
CA LEU A 3 -1.16 8.49 -26.08
C LEU A 3 -0.48 9.83 -25.74
N SER A 4 -1.25 10.92 -25.80
CA SER A 4 -0.80 12.22 -25.36
C SER A 4 -0.32 12.13 -23.91
N SER A 5 0.75 12.82 -23.56
CA SER A 5 1.25 12.97 -22.20
C SER A 5 0.09 13.30 -21.26
N SER A 6 -0.32 12.35 -20.43
CA SER A 6 -1.40 12.58 -19.47
C SER A 6 -0.83 13.34 -18.28
N ASN A 7 -1.41 14.48 -17.96
CA ASN A 7 -1.09 15.21 -16.74
C ASN A 7 -1.58 14.40 -15.54
N ILE A 8 -0.78 14.36 -14.46
CA ILE A 8 -1.13 13.69 -13.20
C ILE A 8 -1.10 14.72 -12.08
N THR A 9 -2.15 14.75 -11.27
CA THR A 9 -2.18 15.53 -10.03
C THR A 9 -1.72 14.67 -8.85
N ILE A 10 -0.70 15.10 -8.12
CA ILE A 10 -0.28 14.44 -6.88
C ILE A 10 -1.18 14.93 -5.74
N VAL A 11 -1.79 13.99 -5.03
CA VAL A 11 -2.72 14.25 -3.92
C VAL A 11 -2.12 13.71 -2.62
N VAL A 12 -1.81 14.60 -1.69
CA VAL A 12 -1.24 14.28 -0.38
C VAL A 12 -2.20 14.74 0.72
N PRO A 13 -3.03 13.84 1.28
CA PRO A 13 -3.88 14.18 2.41
C PRO A 13 -3.02 14.32 3.67
N ARG A 14 -3.01 15.48 4.32
CA ARG A 14 -2.26 15.67 5.57
C ARG A 14 -2.94 14.97 6.75
N ARG A 15 -2.13 14.33 7.59
CA ARG A 15 -2.60 13.85 8.90
C ARG A 15 -2.93 15.02 9.80
N GLY A 16 -4.08 14.98 10.47
CA GLY A 16 -4.47 15.99 11.48
C GLY A 16 -5.31 17.16 10.98
N ILE A 17 -5.57 17.30 9.69
CA ILE A 17 -6.64 18.15 9.21
C ILE A 17 -7.93 17.34 9.23
N ASN A 18 -8.56 17.31 10.38
CA ASN A 18 -9.96 16.88 10.48
C ASN A 18 -10.81 17.91 9.76
N ASP A 19 -11.12 17.65 8.49
CA ASP A 19 -12.25 18.30 7.84
C ASP A 19 -13.50 17.88 8.62
N GLU A 20 -13.86 18.66 9.63
CA GLU A 20 -15.09 18.49 10.43
C GLU A 20 -15.29 17.07 11.03
N GLY A 21 -14.21 16.32 11.29
CA GLY A 21 -14.28 14.94 11.81
C GLY A 21 -14.51 13.85 10.77
N LEU A 22 -14.56 14.18 9.47
CA LEU A 22 -14.95 13.26 8.40
C LEU A 22 -13.82 12.30 7.91
N GLY A 23 -12.56 12.49 8.34
CA GLY A 23 -11.44 11.57 8.10
C GLY A 23 -10.79 11.61 6.70
N LYS A 24 -9.75 10.78 6.50
CA LYS A 24 -8.90 10.74 5.29
C LYS A 24 -9.69 10.58 3.99
N LYS A 25 -10.71 9.74 3.95
CA LYS A 25 -11.47 9.44 2.73
C LYS A 25 -12.24 10.66 2.20
N HIS A 26 -12.79 11.47 3.08
CA HIS A 26 -13.47 12.72 2.71
C HIS A 26 -12.47 13.77 2.22
N ALA A 27 -11.30 13.86 2.87
CA ALA A 27 -10.23 14.73 2.39
C ALA A 27 -9.78 14.33 0.98
N LEU A 28 -9.61 13.03 0.72
CA LEU A 28 -9.31 12.50 -0.61
C LEU A 28 -10.42 12.83 -1.61
N LEU A 29 -11.69 12.66 -1.24
CA LEU A 29 -12.81 12.98 -2.13
C LEU A 29 -12.76 14.45 -2.58
N ARG A 30 -12.55 15.38 -1.66
CA ARG A 30 -12.45 16.82 -1.98
C ARG A 30 -11.27 17.12 -2.89
N LEU A 31 -10.08 16.59 -2.57
CA LEU A 31 -8.86 16.82 -3.35
C LEU A 31 -8.98 16.23 -4.76
N ILE A 32 -9.48 15.00 -4.88
CA ILE A 32 -9.65 14.31 -6.17
C ILE A 32 -10.76 14.95 -7.00
N SER A 33 -11.85 15.43 -6.36
CA SER A 33 -12.91 16.18 -7.06
C SER A 33 -12.40 17.48 -7.65
N ALA A 34 -11.50 18.17 -6.94
CA ALA A 34 -10.91 19.42 -7.40
C ALA A 34 -9.79 19.23 -8.44
N ALA A 35 -9.22 18.02 -8.58
CA ALA A 35 -8.22 17.74 -9.61
C ALA A 35 -8.84 17.81 -11.00
N THR A 36 -8.06 18.31 -11.98
CA THR A 36 -8.49 18.47 -13.39
C THR A 36 -7.88 17.44 -14.33
N THR A 37 -6.96 16.62 -13.82
CA THR A 37 -6.23 15.60 -14.58
C THR A 37 -6.99 14.28 -14.66
N ASP A 38 -6.71 13.46 -15.67
CA ASP A 38 -7.32 12.13 -15.85
C ASP A 38 -6.86 11.14 -14.78
N TYR A 39 -5.64 11.31 -14.28
CA TYR A 39 -5.05 10.48 -13.26
C TYR A 39 -4.70 11.32 -12.04
N VAL A 40 -4.80 10.68 -10.87
CA VAL A 40 -4.31 11.22 -9.60
C VAL A 40 -3.31 10.25 -8.99
N TRP A 41 -2.22 10.80 -8.44
CA TRP A 41 -1.23 10.04 -7.68
C TRP A 41 -1.45 10.29 -6.20
N LEU A 42 -1.97 9.30 -5.51
CA LEU A 42 -2.20 9.34 -4.07
C LEU A 42 -0.90 9.03 -3.34
N GLN A 43 -0.53 9.89 -2.40
CA GLN A 43 0.65 9.69 -1.55
C GLN A 43 0.31 10.01 -0.10
N ASP A 44 0.83 9.25 0.85
CA ASP A 44 0.78 9.62 2.26
C ASP A 44 1.82 10.72 2.56
N ASP A 45 1.54 11.54 3.57
CA ASP A 45 2.39 12.69 3.96
C ASP A 45 3.66 12.29 4.73
N ASP A 46 3.77 11.03 5.14
CA ASP A 46 4.88 10.48 5.92
C ASP A 46 5.80 9.54 5.12
N ILE A 47 5.70 9.55 3.79
CA ILE A 47 6.60 8.80 2.91
C ILE A 47 7.65 9.72 2.26
N LEU A 48 8.77 9.14 1.85
CA LEU A 48 9.68 9.79 0.91
C LEU A 48 9.19 9.44 -0.50
N PRO A 49 8.76 10.45 -1.28
CA PRO A 49 8.23 10.21 -2.61
C PRO A 49 9.30 9.61 -3.54
N PRO A 50 8.89 8.83 -4.53
CA PRO A 50 9.83 8.20 -5.46
C PRO A 50 10.47 9.25 -6.39
N PRO A 51 11.64 8.93 -7.00
CA PRO A 51 12.35 9.84 -7.91
C PRO A 51 11.47 10.39 -9.04
N ALA A 52 10.58 9.58 -9.60
CA ALA A 52 9.67 10.00 -10.67
C ALA A 52 8.70 11.13 -10.28
N ALA A 53 8.49 11.37 -8.97
CA ALA A 53 7.68 12.49 -8.49
C ALA A 53 8.40 13.85 -8.62
N PHE A 54 9.73 13.84 -8.89
CA PHE A 54 10.58 15.04 -8.97
C PHE A 54 11.19 15.25 -10.36
N THR A 55 10.48 14.96 -11.43
CA THR A 55 11.00 15.23 -12.79
C THR A 55 11.27 16.73 -12.97
N GLU A 56 12.38 17.07 -13.68
CA GLU A 56 12.93 18.43 -13.81
C GLU A 56 11.97 19.51 -14.35
N ASN A 57 10.83 19.12 -14.88
CA ASN A 57 9.78 20.02 -15.33
C ASN A 57 8.67 20.29 -14.29
N SER A 58 8.82 19.77 -13.07
CA SER A 58 7.91 20.08 -11.98
C SER A 58 8.26 21.44 -11.39
N ALA A 59 7.76 22.50 -11.98
CA ALA A 59 7.68 23.81 -11.31
C ALA A 59 6.79 23.64 -10.09
N THR A 60 7.40 23.35 -8.95
CA THR A 60 6.75 23.14 -7.68
C THR A 60 6.23 24.48 -7.18
N SER A 61 5.11 24.95 -7.69
CA SER A 61 4.36 26.04 -7.06
C SER A 61 3.63 25.48 -5.86
N VAL A 62 4.35 25.28 -4.74
CA VAL A 62 3.75 25.03 -3.44
C VAL A 62 3.00 26.29 -3.04
N ARG A 63 1.74 26.42 -3.40
CA ARG A 63 0.85 27.45 -2.84
C ARG A 63 0.43 26.99 -1.44
N ARG A 64 1.07 27.56 -0.43
CA ARG A 64 0.57 27.55 0.94
C ARG A 64 -0.54 28.58 1.06
N SER A 65 -1.77 28.14 1.13
CA SER A 65 -2.91 28.99 1.45
C SER A 65 -3.68 28.38 2.61
N GLY A 66 -3.70 29.07 3.77
CA GLY A 66 -4.65 28.82 4.86
C GLY A 66 -4.66 27.40 5.44
N GLY A 67 -3.50 26.76 5.70
CA GLY A 67 -3.44 25.44 6.35
C GLY A 67 -3.69 24.23 5.42
N ASN A 68 -4.30 24.41 4.25
CA ASN A 68 -4.54 23.37 3.26
C ASN A 68 -3.56 23.54 2.09
N THR A 69 -2.62 22.60 1.95
CA THR A 69 -1.74 22.60 0.78
C THR A 69 -2.31 21.63 -0.25
N ILE A 70 -3.04 22.16 -1.22
CA ILE A 70 -3.26 21.46 -2.48
C ILE A 70 -1.98 21.72 -3.27
N SER A 71 -1.08 20.75 -3.27
CA SER A 71 0.05 20.78 -4.19
C SER A 71 -0.46 20.27 -5.52
N ASN A 72 -1.06 21.14 -6.32
CA ASN A 72 -1.24 20.87 -7.74
C ASN A 72 0.15 20.93 -8.38
N VAL A 73 0.87 19.83 -8.28
CA VAL A 73 2.05 19.61 -9.10
C VAL A 73 1.52 19.04 -10.40
N GLU A 74 1.34 19.89 -11.41
CA GLU A 74 1.10 19.44 -12.78
C GLU A 74 2.37 18.79 -13.29
N ASN A 75 2.67 17.59 -12.83
CA ASN A 75 3.72 16.77 -13.41
C ASN A 75 3.14 16.08 -14.63
N LYS A 76 3.68 16.40 -15.78
CA LYS A 76 3.52 15.58 -16.99
C LYS A 76 4.29 14.28 -16.78
N ILE A 77 3.73 13.34 -16.07
CA ILE A 77 4.28 12.00 -16.08
C ILE A 77 3.88 11.42 -17.43
N ASN A 78 4.88 11.25 -18.28
CA ASN A 78 4.68 10.58 -19.55
C ASN A 78 4.35 9.10 -19.24
N LEU A 79 3.14 8.63 -19.56
CA LEU A 79 2.76 7.23 -19.43
C LEU A 79 3.49 6.31 -20.43
N ASP A 80 4.40 6.84 -21.27
CA ASP A 80 5.23 6.07 -22.19
C ASP A 80 6.19 5.08 -21.48
N PHE A 81 6.38 5.23 -20.16
CA PHE A 81 7.13 4.26 -19.35
C PHE A 81 6.36 2.95 -19.10
N LEU A 82 5.05 2.90 -19.41
CA LEU A 82 4.33 1.64 -19.32
C LEU A 82 4.89 0.66 -20.36
N PRO A 83 5.16 -0.60 -19.98
CA PRO A 83 5.59 -1.63 -20.91
C PRO A 83 4.69 -1.69 -22.15
N GLU A 84 5.25 -1.91 -23.34
CA GLU A 84 4.51 -1.85 -24.61
C GLU A 84 3.23 -2.69 -24.63
N GLY A 85 3.21 -3.83 -23.98
CA GLY A 85 2.02 -4.67 -23.80
C GLY A 85 0.89 -4.03 -22.99
N HIS A 86 1.12 -2.92 -22.29
CA HIS A 86 0.13 -2.19 -21.49
C HIS A 86 -0.33 -0.88 -22.15
N ARG A 87 0.31 -0.48 -23.24
CA ARG A 87 -0.02 0.76 -23.98
C ARG A 87 -1.32 0.67 -24.77
N SER A 88 -1.80 -0.55 -25.09
CA SER A 88 -3.03 -0.74 -25.88
C SER A 88 -4.30 -0.40 -25.11
N SER A 89 -4.28 -0.40 -23.78
CA SER A 89 -5.38 0.09 -22.92
C SER A 89 -4.80 0.65 -21.64
N SER A 90 -4.99 1.95 -21.40
CA SER A 90 -4.53 2.63 -20.18
C SER A 90 -5.08 1.95 -18.92
N PRO A 91 -4.25 1.69 -17.88
CA PRO A 91 -4.72 1.08 -16.63
C PRO A 91 -5.65 2.03 -15.87
N ASP A 92 -6.55 1.45 -15.07
CA ASP A 92 -7.41 2.23 -14.18
C ASP A 92 -6.76 2.42 -12.80
N LEU A 93 -5.94 1.44 -12.37
CA LEU A 93 -5.15 1.48 -11.13
C LEU A 93 -3.74 0.98 -11.40
N LEU A 94 -2.72 1.78 -11.00
CA LEU A 94 -1.33 1.37 -10.95
C LEU A 94 -0.89 1.25 -9.49
N ILE A 95 -0.53 0.05 -9.11
CA ILE A 95 0.09 -0.24 -7.82
C ILE A 95 1.57 0.09 -7.95
N LEU A 96 2.05 0.99 -7.10
CA LEU A 96 3.45 1.39 -7.08
C LEU A 96 4.20 0.65 -5.97
N PRO A 97 5.47 0.28 -6.20
CA PRO A 97 6.26 -0.40 -5.19
C PRO A 97 6.61 0.54 -4.04
N LEU A 98 6.72 -0.06 -2.86
CA LEU A 98 7.18 0.62 -1.67
C LEU A 98 8.39 -0.13 -1.10
N ARG A 99 9.32 0.60 -0.53
CA ARG A 99 10.45 0.06 0.22
C ARG A 99 10.43 0.60 1.64
N MET A 100 10.61 -0.26 2.63
CA MET A 100 10.78 0.20 4.00
C MET A 100 12.25 0.37 4.29
N GLN A 101 12.63 1.56 4.80
CA GLN A 101 14.02 1.88 5.11
C GLN A 101 14.10 2.68 6.42
N SER A 102 15.01 2.28 7.32
CA SER A 102 15.30 3.03 8.52
C SER A 102 16.20 4.23 8.21
N GLU A 103 16.02 5.31 8.96
CA GLU A 103 16.93 6.46 8.94
C GLU A 103 18.14 6.25 9.86
N HIS A 104 18.11 5.23 10.73
CA HIS A 104 19.18 4.94 11.66
C HIS A 104 20.28 4.11 10.98
N ALA A 105 21.53 4.50 11.18
CA ALA A 105 22.69 3.73 10.70
C ALA A 105 22.70 2.30 11.26
N HIS A 106 22.18 2.12 12.49
CA HIS A 106 22.01 0.83 13.14
C HIS A 106 20.55 0.63 13.51
N PRO A 107 19.72 0.07 12.60
CA PRO A 107 18.30 -0.16 12.87
C PRO A 107 18.10 -1.08 14.09
N SER A 108 17.15 -0.72 14.93
CA SER A 108 16.71 -1.55 16.05
C SER A 108 16.17 -2.90 15.59
N LEU A 109 16.03 -3.86 16.50
CA LEU A 109 15.44 -5.15 16.18
C LEU A 109 14.03 -5.00 15.59
N LEU A 110 13.19 -4.13 16.18
CA LEU A 110 11.84 -3.85 15.68
C LEU A 110 11.86 -3.31 14.25
N GLU A 111 12.75 -2.38 13.93
CA GLU A 111 12.88 -1.83 12.58
C GLU A 111 13.31 -2.90 11.58
N ARG A 112 14.31 -3.72 11.92
CA ARG A 112 14.77 -4.83 11.06
C ARG A 112 13.68 -5.85 10.78
N LEU A 113 12.89 -6.22 11.79
CA LEU A 113 11.76 -7.14 11.63
C LEU A 113 10.69 -6.55 10.71
N GLN A 114 10.37 -5.26 10.85
CA GLN A 114 9.42 -4.58 9.97
C GLN A 114 9.91 -4.49 8.52
N ILE A 115 11.21 -4.21 8.32
CA ILE A 115 11.82 -4.17 6.98
C ILE A 115 11.69 -5.53 6.30
N ALA A 116 12.01 -6.62 7.02
CA ALA A 116 11.89 -7.97 6.48
C ALA A 116 10.43 -8.35 6.15
N GLU A 117 9.50 -8.09 7.06
CA GLU A 117 8.06 -8.32 6.84
C GLU A 117 7.54 -7.52 5.64
N TYR A 118 7.92 -6.25 5.57
CA TYR A 118 7.46 -5.37 4.51
C TYR A 118 7.99 -5.78 3.14
N ALA A 119 9.23 -6.28 3.06
CA ALA A 119 9.79 -6.84 1.84
C ALA A 119 8.97 -8.04 1.33
N ALA A 120 8.58 -8.98 2.22
CA ALA A 120 7.72 -10.09 1.86
C ALA A 120 6.34 -9.63 1.37
N ILE A 121 5.70 -8.69 2.09
CA ILE A 121 4.40 -8.11 1.72
C ILE A 121 4.48 -7.44 0.35
N GLN A 122 5.51 -6.64 0.08
CA GLN A 122 5.67 -5.95 -1.20
C GLN A 122 5.90 -6.93 -2.34
N GLN A 123 6.69 -7.97 -2.13
CA GLN A 123 6.90 -9.00 -3.15
C GLN A 123 5.61 -9.77 -3.47
N LEU A 124 4.81 -10.09 -2.46
CA LEU A 124 3.50 -10.70 -2.65
C LEU A 124 2.55 -9.75 -3.42
N THR A 125 2.53 -8.45 -3.07
CA THR A 125 1.75 -7.43 -3.76
C THR A 125 2.07 -7.40 -5.25
N ILE A 126 3.35 -7.32 -5.58
CA ILE A 126 3.83 -7.25 -6.97
C ILE A 126 3.48 -8.54 -7.73
N GLN A 127 3.84 -9.70 -7.19
CA GLN A 127 3.63 -10.98 -7.86
C GLN A 127 2.16 -11.30 -8.08
N SER A 128 1.29 -10.99 -7.11
CA SER A 128 -0.15 -11.21 -7.25
C SER A 128 -0.77 -10.30 -8.31
N ALA A 129 -0.35 -9.03 -8.36
CA ALA A 129 -0.83 -8.07 -9.34
C ALA A 129 -0.34 -8.43 -10.76
N GLN A 130 0.92 -8.86 -10.92
CA GLN A 130 1.46 -9.35 -12.20
C GLN A 130 0.70 -10.55 -12.75
N LYS A 131 0.17 -11.40 -11.86
CA LYS A 131 -0.68 -12.56 -12.22
C LYS A 131 -2.15 -12.19 -12.44
N GLY A 132 -2.52 -10.91 -12.41
CA GLY A 132 -3.91 -10.45 -12.54
C GLY A 132 -4.80 -10.78 -11.32
N LYS A 133 -4.20 -11.19 -10.19
CA LYS A 133 -4.90 -11.56 -8.95
C LYS A 133 -4.41 -10.70 -7.79
N ALA A 134 -4.36 -9.38 -7.98
CA ALA A 134 -3.91 -8.46 -6.95
C ALA A 134 -4.65 -8.71 -5.62
N VAL A 135 -3.90 -8.97 -4.54
CA VAL A 135 -4.43 -9.24 -3.19
C VAL A 135 -4.13 -8.13 -2.20
N LEU A 136 -3.21 -7.23 -2.55
CA LEU A 136 -2.81 -6.10 -1.73
C LEU A 136 -2.56 -4.87 -2.60
N CYS A 137 -2.83 -3.69 -2.07
CA CYS A 137 -2.29 -2.43 -2.54
C CYS A 137 -2.09 -1.50 -1.33
N SER A 138 -1.36 -0.42 -1.51
CA SER A 138 -1.11 0.53 -0.43
C SER A 138 -1.46 1.94 -0.85
N GLY A 139 -2.28 2.60 -0.04
CA GLY A 139 -2.61 4.02 -0.21
C GLY A 139 -1.44 4.97 0.07
N ALA A 140 -0.28 4.44 0.47
CA ALA A 140 0.93 5.25 0.65
C ALA A 140 1.48 5.77 -0.68
N SER A 141 1.37 4.98 -1.77
CA SER A 141 1.71 5.43 -3.12
C SER A 141 0.97 4.59 -4.16
N LEU A 142 0.02 5.19 -4.87
CA LEU A 142 -0.67 4.55 -5.98
C LEU A 142 -1.20 5.60 -6.99
N ILE A 143 -1.25 5.25 -8.26
CA ILE A 143 -1.83 6.10 -9.30
C ILE A 143 -3.17 5.50 -9.73
N VAL A 144 -4.18 6.33 -9.83
CA VAL A 144 -5.53 5.89 -10.14
C VAL A 144 -6.20 6.82 -11.14
N ARG A 145 -7.00 6.26 -12.05
CA ARG A 145 -7.85 7.05 -12.93
C ARG A 145 -8.89 7.79 -12.10
N ARG A 146 -8.88 9.12 -12.17
CA ARG A 146 -9.71 10.02 -11.36
C ARG A 146 -11.20 9.66 -11.42
N SER A 147 -11.76 9.48 -12.64
CA SER A 147 -13.17 9.15 -12.79
C SER A 147 -13.53 7.83 -12.10
N ARG A 148 -12.68 6.80 -12.22
CA ARG A 148 -12.90 5.49 -11.61
C ARG A 148 -12.81 5.53 -10.08
N TRP A 149 -11.90 6.35 -9.54
CA TRP A 149 -11.84 6.56 -8.09
C TRP A 149 -13.13 7.21 -7.56
N LEU A 150 -13.61 8.27 -8.23
CA LEU A 150 -14.85 8.97 -7.84
C LEU A 150 -16.08 8.05 -7.92
N GLU A 151 -16.19 7.23 -8.98
CA GLU A 151 -17.22 6.22 -9.12
C GLU A 151 -17.17 5.14 -8.01
N SER A 152 -15.99 4.84 -7.50
CA SER A 152 -15.76 3.83 -6.45
C SER A 152 -15.93 4.37 -5.04
N TYR A 153 -16.07 5.69 -4.86
CA TYR A 153 -16.10 6.29 -3.52
C TYR A 153 -17.15 5.68 -2.58
N PRO A 154 -18.39 5.38 -3.00
CA PRO A 154 -19.37 4.71 -2.13
C PRO A 154 -18.93 3.33 -1.65
N ASP A 155 -18.12 2.62 -2.45
CA ASP A 155 -17.58 1.30 -2.12
C ASP A 155 -16.42 1.34 -1.14
N LEU A 156 -15.83 2.54 -0.90
CA LEU A 156 -14.68 2.70 -0.01
C LEU A 156 -15.03 2.65 1.48
N HIS A 157 -16.29 2.42 1.83
CA HIS A 157 -16.74 2.45 3.22
C HIS A 157 -16.36 3.75 3.93
N PRO A 158 -16.93 4.91 3.54
CA PRO A 158 -16.54 6.22 4.09
C PRO A 158 -16.75 6.30 5.61
N GLU A 159 -17.62 5.48 6.18
CA GLU A 159 -17.84 5.35 7.62
C GLU A 159 -16.68 4.68 8.37
N ILE A 160 -15.76 3.99 7.68
CA ILE A 160 -14.58 3.34 8.28
C ILE A 160 -13.37 4.28 8.11
N PRO A 161 -12.66 4.67 9.18
CA PRO A 161 -11.59 5.68 9.12
C PRO A 161 -10.35 5.30 8.30
N SER A 162 -10.24 4.05 7.82
CA SER A 162 -9.05 3.55 7.10
C SER A 162 -9.42 2.47 6.08
N GLY A 163 -8.43 2.02 5.26
CA GLY A 163 -8.63 0.95 4.28
C GLY A 163 -9.15 1.43 2.94
N ASP A 164 -9.01 2.72 2.69
CA ASP A 164 -9.27 3.36 1.40
C ASP A 164 -8.59 2.61 0.24
N ASP A 165 -7.38 2.12 0.46
CA ASP A 165 -6.58 1.34 -0.49
C ASP A 165 -7.19 -0.03 -0.82
N MET A 166 -7.42 -0.83 0.19
CA MET A 166 -7.91 -2.20 0.01
C MET A 166 -9.36 -2.26 -0.48
N PHE A 167 -10.22 -1.36 0.00
CA PHE A 167 -11.60 -1.27 -0.51
C PHE A 167 -11.63 -0.74 -1.95
N LEU A 168 -10.70 0.15 -2.31
CA LEU A 168 -10.54 0.59 -3.69
C LEU A 168 -10.14 -0.59 -4.58
N LEU A 169 -9.16 -1.40 -4.15
CA LEU A 169 -8.73 -2.60 -4.86
C LEU A 169 -9.91 -3.56 -5.09
N GLU A 170 -10.71 -3.85 -4.06
CA GLU A 170 -11.89 -4.72 -4.18
C GLU A 170 -12.94 -4.14 -5.13
N SER A 171 -13.23 -2.83 -5.04
CA SER A 171 -14.17 -2.16 -5.95
C SER A 171 -13.72 -2.29 -7.40
N PHE A 172 -12.42 -2.08 -7.67
CA PHE A 172 -11.85 -2.18 -9.01
C PHE A 172 -11.90 -3.61 -9.55
N LYS A 173 -11.55 -4.62 -8.73
CA LYS A 173 -11.65 -6.03 -9.10
C LYS A 173 -13.08 -6.43 -9.40
N ARG A 174 -14.04 -6.06 -8.55
CA ARG A 174 -15.46 -6.36 -8.74
C ARG A 174 -16.02 -5.75 -10.04
N ARG A 175 -15.53 -4.58 -10.44
CA ARG A 175 -15.92 -3.88 -11.66
C ARG A 175 -15.15 -4.33 -12.90
N GLY A 176 -14.21 -5.28 -12.77
CA GLY A 176 -13.36 -5.74 -13.88
C GLY A 176 -12.45 -4.67 -14.45
N LEU A 177 -12.09 -3.64 -13.66
CA LEU A 177 -11.22 -2.56 -14.07
C LEU A 177 -9.76 -3.04 -14.18
N LYS A 178 -8.98 -2.38 -15.05
CA LYS A 178 -7.60 -2.79 -15.32
C LYS A 178 -6.66 -2.35 -14.20
N ILE A 179 -6.16 -3.33 -13.44
CA ILE A 179 -5.17 -3.15 -12.36
C ILE A 179 -3.82 -3.62 -12.88
N THR A 180 -2.79 -2.79 -12.70
CA THR A 180 -1.42 -3.07 -13.14
C THR A 180 -0.46 -2.69 -12.03
N VAL A 181 0.67 -3.39 -11.92
CA VAL A 181 1.78 -3.00 -11.05
C VAL A 181 2.90 -2.43 -11.90
N LEU A 182 3.48 -1.33 -11.42
CA LEU A 182 4.65 -0.71 -12.03
C LEU A 182 5.85 -0.93 -11.12
N ASP A 183 6.53 -2.09 -11.30
CA ASP A 183 7.70 -2.45 -10.50
C ASP A 183 8.97 -1.84 -11.09
N SER A 184 9.24 -0.59 -10.75
CA SER A 184 10.43 0.15 -11.18
C SER A 184 11.02 0.94 -9.99
N PRO A 185 12.37 0.99 -9.85
CA PRO A 185 13.02 1.82 -8.83
C PRO A 185 12.62 3.29 -8.88
N GLU A 186 12.37 3.83 -10.06
CA GLU A 186 11.97 5.23 -10.27
C GLU A 186 10.62 5.57 -9.62
N PHE A 187 9.74 4.55 -9.49
CA PHE A 187 8.41 4.69 -8.89
C PHE A 187 8.34 4.11 -7.47
N THR A 188 9.48 3.66 -6.92
CA THR A 188 9.55 3.11 -5.56
C THR A 188 9.61 4.23 -4.53
N ALA A 189 8.55 4.39 -3.75
CA ALA A 189 8.54 5.28 -2.60
C ALA A 189 9.11 4.61 -1.36
N VAL A 190 9.66 5.40 -0.44
CA VAL A 190 10.25 4.89 0.80
C VAL A 190 9.35 5.20 1.98
N VAL A 191 9.02 4.16 2.76
CA VAL A 191 8.29 4.25 4.03
C VAL A 191 9.24 4.01 5.20
N ARG A 192 8.95 4.62 6.34
CA ARG A 192 9.76 4.48 7.55
C ARG A 192 9.18 3.42 8.47
N PRO A 193 10.01 2.58 9.10
CA PRO A 193 9.54 1.66 10.13
C PRO A 193 9.12 2.43 11.39
N LEU A 194 8.20 1.86 12.14
CA LEU A 194 7.83 2.37 13.45
C LEU A 194 8.91 2.02 14.48
N THR A 195 9.22 2.96 15.37
CA THR A 195 10.23 2.79 16.41
C THR A 195 9.65 2.24 17.73
N SER A 196 8.32 2.21 17.88
CA SER A 196 7.63 1.75 19.09
C SER A 196 6.86 0.47 18.86
N TRP A 197 7.07 -0.55 19.71
CA TRP A 197 6.30 -1.80 19.71
C TRP A 197 4.80 -1.56 19.86
N SER A 198 4.40 -0.62 20.73
CA SER A 198 2.98 -0.27 20.92
C SER A 198 2.36 0.29 19.64
N ALA A 199 3.07 1.20 18.95
CA ALA A 199 2.61 1.77 17.69
C ALA A 199 2.52 0.69 16.60
N PHE A 200 3.52 -0.21 16.53
CA PHE A 200 3.56 -1.33 15.59
C PHE A 200 2.34 -2.26 15.79
N ILE A 201 2.11 -2.74 16.99
CA ILE A 201 0.97 -3.64 17.28
C ILE A 201 -0.37 -2.94 17.01
N LYS A 202 -0.52 -1.66 17.40
CA LYS A 202 -1.74 -0.88 17.10
C LYS A 202 -1.97 -0.76 15.59
N GLN A 203 -0.91 -0.56 14.79
CA GLN A 203 -1.01 -0.51 13.33
C GLN A 203 -1.48 -1.86 12.76
N ARG A 204 -0.91 -2.99 13.23
CA ARG A 204 -1.28 -4.34 12.78
C ARG A 204 -2.72 -4.70 13.19
N MET A 205 -3.15 -4.36 14.42
CA MET A 205 -4.54 -4.51 14.85
C MET A 205 -5.51 -3.70 13.96
N ARG A 206 -5.13 -2.47 13.58
CA ARG A 206 -5.92 -1.65 12.68
C ARG A 206 -6.03 -2.27 11.28
N TRP A 207 -4.99 -2.90 10.78
CA TRP A 207 -5.02 -3.59 9.49
C TRP A 207 -5.88 -4.86 9.56
N ALA A 208 -5.64 -5.70 10.55
CA ALA A 208 -6.37 -6.94 10.76
C ALA A 208 -7.87 -6.72 11.03
N GLY A 209 -8.21 -5.64 11.73
CA GLY A 209 -9.60 -5.32 12.05
C GLY A 209 -10.49 -5.07 10.83
N LYS A 210 -9.92 -4.84 9.65
CA LYS A 210 -10.68 -4.67 8.40
C LYS A 210 -10.97 -6.00 7.69
N ALA A 211 -10.23 -7.05 8.00
CA ALA A 211 -10.33 -8.34 7.32
C ALA A 211 -11.77 -8.90 7.21
N PRO A 212 -12.65 -8.78 8.23
CA PRO A 212 -14.04 -9.26 8.12
C PRO A 212 -14.91 -8.50 7.11
N LYS A 213 -14.44 -7.35 6.60
CA LYS A 213 -15.16 -6.54 5.61
C LYS A 213 -14.76 -6.86 4.18
N TYR A 214 -13.69 -7.62 3.96
CA TYR A 214 -13.25 -8.00 2.63
C TYR A 214 -14.15 -9.11 2.08
N THR A 215 -14.45 -9.00 0.78
CA THR A 215 -15.34 -9.91 0.06
C THR A 215 -14.69 -10.54 -1.18
N ASP A 216 -13.56 -9.98 -1.64
CA ASP A 216 -12.85 -10.49 -2.82
C ASP A 216 -12.26 -11.89 -2.55
N PRO A 217 -12.56 -12.89 -3.41
CA PRO A 217 -12.14 -14.26 -3.17
C PRO A 217 -10.63 -14.48 -3.19
N ASP A 218 -9.84 -13.71 -3.94
CA ASP A 218 -8.39 -13.85 -3.97
C ASP A 218 -7.77 -13.30 -2.68
N ILE A 219 -8.29 -12.16 -2.19
CA ILE A 219 -7.87 -11.56 -0.91
C ILE A 219 -8.19 -12.52 0.24
N LEU A 220 -9.40 -13.07 0.26
CA LEU A 220 -9.84 -14.02 1.29
C LEU A 220 -9.02 -15.32 1.27
N ARG A 221 -8.77 -15.89 0.07
CA ARG A 221 -7.95 -17.10 -0.06
C ARG A 221 -6.52 -16.86 0.39
N CYS A 222 -5.92 -15.73 -0.02
CA CYS A 222 -4.58 -15.36 0.42
C CYS A 222 -4.50 -15.20 1.94
N GLY A 223 -5.42 -14.45 2.53
CA GLY A 223 -5.48 -14.27 3.99
C GLY A 223 -5.72 -15.58 4.75
N ALA A 224 -6.62 -16.44 4.26
CA ALA A 224 -6.89 -17.76 4.85
C ALA A 224 -5.66 -18.68 4.76
N MET A 225 -4.93 -18.67 3.64
CA MET A 225 -3.71 -19.45 3.48
C MET A 225 -2.62 -18.98 4.45
N VAL A 226 -2.40 -17.67 4.57
CA VAL A 226 -1.44 -17.11 5.53
C VAL A 226 -1.82 -17.51 6.96
N LEU A 227 -3.09 -17.36 7.34
CA LEU A 227 -3.58 -17.76 8.66
C LEU A 227 -3.36 -19.25 8.91
N LEU A 228 -3.78 -20.11 7.97
CA LEU A 228 -3.66 -21.58 8.09
C LEU A 228 -2.20 -22.02 8.26
N LEU A 229 -1.29 -21.52 7.43
CA LEU A 229 0.13 -21.88 7.51
C LEU A 229 0.75 -21.47 8.83
N ASN A 230 0.37 -20.31 9.37
CA ASN A 230 0.86 -19.84 10.67
C ASN A 230 0.26 -20.65 11.84
N LEU A 231 -1.01 -21.04 11.79
CA LEU A 231 -1.61 -21.93 12.78
C LEU A 231 -0.98 -23.33 12.73
N LEU A 232 -0.76 -23.87 11.53
CA LEU A 232 -0.06 -25.14 11.35
C LEU A 232 1.37 -25.09 11.89
N GLN A 233 2.08 -23.97 11.72
CA GLN A 233 3.42 -23.80 12.27
C GLN A 233 3.45 -23.85 13.81
N ILE A 234 2.42 -23.33 14.48
CA ILE A 234 2.31 -23.41 15.95
C ILE A 234 2.09 -24.88 16.39
N ILE A 235 1.24 -25.62 15.66
CA ILE A 235 0.89 -27.00 16.00
C ILE A 235 2.02 -27.97 15.59
N CYS A 236 2.62 -27.75 14.43
CA CYS A 236 3.67 -28.56 13.85
C CYS A 236 4.84 -27.69 13.39
N PRO A 237 5.86 -27.45 14.23
CA PRO A 237 7.00 -26.60 13.89
C PRO A 237 7.78 -27.04 12.64
N LEU A 238 7.63 -28.31 12.20
CA LEU A 238 8.25 -28.80 10.96
C LEU A 238 7.76 -28.05 9.72
N VAL A 239 6.58 -27.43 9.77
CA VAL A 239 6.07 -26.55 8.71
C VAL A 239 7.06 -25.43 8.40
N LEU A 240 7.83 -24.98 9.39
CA LEU A 240 8.87 -23.96 9.23
C LEU A 240 9.93 -24.37 8.17
N LEU A 241 10.26 -25.65 8.09
CA LEU A 241 11.26 -26.15 7.13
C LEU A 241 10.86 -25.92 5.67
N VAL A 242 9.57 -25.85 5.38
CA VAL A 242 9.05 -25.59 4.03
C VAL A 242 8.67 -24.11 3.86
N LYS A 243 8.02 -23.54 4.86
CA LYS A 243 7.50 -22.15 4.81
C LYS A 243 8.64 -21.15 4.78
N PHE A 244 9.61 -21.25 5.69
CA PHE A 244 10.70 -20.29 5.82
C PHE A 244 11.54 -20.11 4.55
N PRO A 245 12.01 -21.17 3.84
CA PRO A 245 12.76 -20.97 2.60
C PRO A 245 11.96 -20.23 1.53
N LEU A 246 10.65 -20.47 1.44
CA LEU A 246 9.78 -19.78 0.48
C LEU A 246 9.64 -18.31 0.83
N GLU A 247 9.37 -17.98 2.09
CA GLU A 247 9.25 -16.59 2.54
C GLU A 247 10.59 -15.85 2.49
N PHE A 248 11.68 -16.49 2.89
CA PHE A 248 13.02 -15.92 2.78
C PHE A 248 13.39 -15.58 1.34
N ARG A 249 13.04 -16.46 0.40
CA ARG A 249 13.20 -16.17 -1.03
C ARG A 249 12.42 -14.91 -1.45
N LEU A 250 11.16 -14.75 -1.02
CA LEU A 250 10.36 -13.56 -1.33
C LEU A 250 11.01 -12.29 -0.74
N ILE A 251 11.49 -12.36 0.50
CA ILE A 251 12.20 -11.26 1.16
C ILE A 251 13.43 -10.87 0.33
N CYS A 252 14.31 -11.83 0.01
CA CYS A 252 15.54 -11.58 -0.72
C CYS A 252 15.31 -11.06 -2.15
N GLN A 253 14.23 -11.47 -2.81
CA GLN A 253 13.86 -10.93 -4.12
C GLN A 253 13.54 -9.43 -4.07
N ARG A 254 13.03 -8.95 -2.94
CA ARG A 254 12.69 -7.53 -2.76
C ARG A 254 13.76 -6.73 -2.05
N ASP A 255 14.39 -7.30 -1.04
CA ASP A 255 15.49 -6.68 -0.30
C ASP A 255 16.53 -7.73 0.11
N ALA A 256 17.57 -7.87 -0.70
CA ALA A 256 18.67 -8.80 -0.44
C ALA A 256 19.56 -8.41 0.76
N SER A 257 19.37 -7.21 1.33
CA SER A 257 20.13 -6.77 2.51
C SER A 257 19.59 -7.34 3.82
N VAL A 258 18.42 -7.97 3.81
CA VAL A 258 17.82 -8.56 5.00
C VAL A 258 18.62 -9.80 5.44
N ALA A 259 19.15 -9.72 6.67
CA ALA A 259 19.93 -10.83 7.25
C ALA A 259 19.05 -12.07 7.47
N PHE A 260 19.60 -13.25 7.17
CA PHE A 260 18.96 -14.55 7.39
C PHE A 260 18.42 -14.70 8.82
N SER A 261 19.22 -14.32 9.82
CA SER A 261 18.82 -14.37 11.25
C SER A 261 17.62 -13.49 11.57
N THR A 262 17.50 -12.32 10.94
CA THR A 262 16.35 -11.44 11.11
C THR A 262 15.10 -12.04 10.49
N ALA A 263 15.19 -12.60 9.28
CA ALA A 263 14.09 -13.27 8.62
C ALA A 263 13.63 -14.52 9.40
N LEU A 264 14.56 -15.32 9.91
CA LEU A 264 14.23 -16.49 10.73
C LEU A 264 13.54 -16.08 12.05
N LEU A 265 14.04 -15.04 12.71
CA LEU A 265 13.40 -14.53 13.94
C LEU A 265 12.00 -13.98 13.66
N LEU A 266 11.83 -13.25 12.55
CA LEU A 266 10.52 -12.80 12.11
C LEU A 266 9.57 -13.99 11.96
N GLU A 267 9.99 -15.03 11.27
CA GLU A 267 9.21 -16.22 10.98
C GLU A 267 8.77 -16.96 12.26
N LEU A 268 9.65 -17.02 13.26
CA LEU A 268 9.33 -17.61 14.56
C LEU A 268 8.32 -16.77 15.38
N LEU A 269 8.39 -15.44 15.26
CA LEU A 269 7.51 -14.53 16.00
C LEU A 269 6.19 -14.27 15.28
N TYR A 270 6.17 -14.39 13.94
CA TYR A 270 5.04 -14.02 13.09
C TYR A 270 3.71 -14.65 13.51
N PRO A 271 3.60 -15.96 13.75
CA PRO A 271 2.34 -16.57 14.14
C PRO A 271 1.72 -15.95 15.39
N PHE A 272 2.55 -15.62 16.38
CA PHE A 272 2.08 -15.09 17.68
C PHE A 272 1.57 -13.66 17.56
N TYR A 273 2.35 -12.76 16.93
CA TYR A 273 1.88 -11.39 16.79
C TYR A 273 0.74 -11.25 15.77
N MET A 274 0.68 -12.12 14.77
CA MET A 274 -0.45 -12.19 13.84
C MET A 274 -1.75 -12.53 14.60
N LEU A 275 -1.74 -13.57 15.45
CA LEU A 275 -2.89 -13.90 16.27
C LEU A 275 -3.26 -12.76 17.22
N LEU A 276 -2.28 -12.15 17.89
CA LEU A 276 -2.50 -10.99 18.76
C LEU A 276 -3.16 -9.83 17.97
N SER A 277 -2.70 -9.58 16.75
CA SER A 277 -3.23 -8.51 15.90
C SER A 277 -4.64 -8.81 15.42
N LEU A 278 -4.94 -10.06 15.04
CA LEU A 278 -6.28 -10.48 14.63
C LEU A 278 -7.27 -10.37 15.79
N LEU A 279 -6.95 -10.95 16.94
CA LEU A 279 -7.80 -10.89 18.13
C LEU A 279 -8.03 -9.44 18.57
N GLY A 280 -6.94 -8.65 18.67
CA GLY A 280 -7.02 -7.24 19.04
C GLY A 280 -7.81 -6.41 18.03
N GLY A 281 -7.69 -6.71 16.73
CA GLY A 281 -8.47 -6.09 15.67
C GLY A 281 -9.95 -6.37 15.80
N LEU A 282 -10.34 -7.64 16.01
CA LEU A 282 -11.74 -8.06 16.16
C LEU A 282 -12.41 -7.43 17.39
N PHE A 283 -11.70 -7.34 18.52
CA PHE A 283 -12.24 -6.69 19.72
C PHE A 283 -12.35 -5.17 19.58
N ARG A 284 -11.49 -4.55 18.77
CA ARG A 284 -11.47 -3.09 18.59
C ARG A 284 -12.54 -2.56 17.63
N ILE A 285 -13.01 -3.38 16.67
CA ILE A 285 -14.12 -3.03 15.76
C ILE A 285 -15.40 -2.67 16.54
N ARG A 286 -15.58 -3.19 17.75
CA ARG A 286 -16.74 -2.85 18.61
C ARG A 286 -16.64 -1.47 19.27
N ARG A 287 -15.55 -0.71 19.06
CA ARG A 287 -15.29 0.59 19.70
C ARG A 287 -15.03 1.75 18.70
N TRP A 288 -15.27 1.51 17.41
CA TRP A 288 -15.25 2.56 16.37
C TRP A 288 -16.66 3.05 16.08
#